data_22b1af77dd1bf6c7f6aac0d2e8a00c46
#
_entry.id   22b1af77dd1bf6c7f6aac0d2e8a00c46
#
_cell.length_a   1.000
_cell.length_b   1.000
_cell.length_c   1.000
_cell.angle_alpha   90.00
_cell.angle_beta   90.00
_cell.angle_gamma   90.00
#
_symmetry.space_group_name_H-M   'P 1'
#
loop_
_entity.id
_entity.type
_entity.pdbx_description
1 polymer ?
#
loop_
_entity_poly.entity_id
_entity_poly.type
_entity_poly.pdbx_seq_one_letter_code
_entity_poly.pdbx_strand_id
1 'polypeptide(L)'
;VTGAITVLLVALIALSPTGCYISRAAYEEARILARRQPIDRLLLDSGQSRGRSVTANDPKALDAATLAKLQLVTEARAFAVSALELKAGSSFTQFSRLDRDTLVLVLSAAYRDRLERKTWWFPVVGTFPYKGFFDFEEAKRTSEQLRRDGFDVTLGPSSAFSTLGWFNDPLVSTTIKADSITLVNTVLHELLHNTFFAKGRVAFNESFASFVGGRGAEAFFRARGDTASLRRAEIDWQDDLVLGAFWERVAHEIDSVFAALPDSARTERLAAREAVYAAAKRRLVDSVGPSLRGYPAGWAARVQLNNAVLLSRRVYAEGLDGFDSVFVAEGRDLKRALNAVIAREKRQERK
;
A
#
# COMPACT_ATOMS: atom_id res chain seq x y z
N VAL A 1 24.78 8.96 -40.40
CA VAL A 1 23.80 10.03 -40.06
C VAL A 1 22.70 9.50 -39.14
N THR A 2 22.15 8.29 -39.39
CA THR A 2 21.08 7.68 -38.58
C THR A 2 21.52 7.38 -37.12
N GLY A 3 22.73 6.89 -36.88
CA GLY A 3 23.23 6.61 -35.53
C GLY A 3 23.40 7.86 -34.66
N ALA A 4 23.87 8.98 -35.23
CA ALA A 4 24.03 10.24 -34.51
C ALA A 4 22.68 10.85 -34.12
N ILE A 5 21.68 10.75 -35.01
CA ILE A 5 20.30 11.24 -34.73
C ILE A 5 19.65 10.39 -33.62
N THR A 6 19.85 9.06 -33.64
CA THR A 6 19.33 8.17 -32.60
C THR A 6 19.96 8.45 -31.24
N VAL A 7 21.29 8.65 -31.18
CA VAL A 7 21.99 9.02 -29.92
C VAL A 7 21.53 10.38 -29.43
N LEU A 8 21.34 11.38 -30.30
CA LEU A 8 20.86 12.69 -29.93
C LEU A 8 19.42 12.65 -29.39
N LEU A 9 18.52 11.88 -30.00
CA LEU A 9 17.16 11.66 -29.54
C LEU A 9 17.11 10.96 -28.17
N VAL A 10 17.92 9.92 -27.96
CA VAL A 10 18.03 9.23 -26.66
C VAL A 10 18.58 10.18 -25.59
N ALA A 11 19.58 11.01 -25.91
CA ALA A 11 20.13 12.01 -25.01
C ALA A 11 19.10 13.10 -24.68
N LEU A 12 18.34 13.59 -25.64
CA LEU A 12 17.26 14.57 -25.43
C LEU A 12 16.12 14.02 -24.56
N ILE A 13 15.74 12.75 -24.75
CA ILE A 13 14.76 12.07 -23.92
C ILE A 13 15.33 11.89 -22.50
N ALA A 14 16.57 11.45 -22.35
CA ALA A 14 17.23 11.27 -21.05
C ALA A 14 17.38 12.58 -20.25
N LEU A 15 17.59 13.70 -20.93
CA LEU A 15 17.71 15.04 -20.32
C LEU A 15 16.36 15.73 -20.12
N SER A 16 15.27 15.18 -20.63
CA SER A 16 13.93 15.69 -20.34
C SER A 16 13.55 15.47 -18.87
N PRO A 17 12.63 16.27 -18.29
CA PRO A 17 12.14 16.03 -16.91
C PRO A 17 11.64 14.60 -16.68
N THR A 18 10.98 14.00 -17.68
CA THR A 18 10.53 12.60 -17.62
C THR A 18 11.71 11.62 -17.68
N GLY A 19 12.70 11.87 -18.53
CA GLY A 19 13.91 11.05 -18.63
C GLY A 19 14.75 11.10 -17.36
N CYS A 20 14.97 12.29 -16.78
CA CYS A 20 15.64 12.45 -15.49
C CYS A 20 14.91 11.67 -14.38
N TYR A 21 13.57 11.75 -14.35
CA TYR A 21 12.76 11.02 -13.39
C TYR A 21 12.95 9.49 -13.52
N ILE A 22 12.82 8.97 -14.74
CA ILE A 22 12.98 7.52 -15.02
C ILE A 22 14.39 7.05 -14.70
N SER A 23 15.42 7.80 -15.11
CA SER A 23 16.83 7.46 -14.84
C SER A 23 17.13 7.42 -13.34
N ARG A 24 16.55 8.35 -12.58
CA ARG A 24 16.69 8.38 -11.12
C ARG A 24 15.96 7.20 -10.47
N ALA A 25 14.74 6.88 -10.91
CA ALA A 25 14.01 5.71 -10.42
C ALA A 25 14.78 4.41 -10.70
N ALA A 26 15.30 4.23 -11.91
CA ALA A 26 16.11 3.07 -12.28
C ALA A 26 17.42 2.98 -11.47
N TYR A 27 18.08 4.11 -11.20
CA TYR A 27 19.27 4.15 -10.37
C TYR A 27 18.99 3.74 -8.93
N GLU A 28 17.95 4.28 -8.30
CA GLU A 28 17.55 3.92 -6.93
C GLU A 28 17.15 2.45 -6.84
N GLU A 29 16.43 1.94 -7.84
CA GLU A 29 16.09 0.53 -7.94
C GLU A 29 17.33 -0.36 -8.03
N ALA A 30 18.27 -0.02 -8.92
CA ALA A 30 19.53 -0.74 -9.05
C ALA A 30 20.31 -0.76 -7.71
N ARG A 31 20.30 0.34 -6.95
CA ARG A 31 20.91 0.40 -5.61
C ARG A 31 20.24 -0.53 -4.61
N ILE A 32 18.91 -0.60 -4.63
CA ILE A 32 18.14 -1.50 -3.75
C ILE A 32 18.49 -2.95 -4.08
N LEU A 33 18.46 -3.31 -5.37
CA LEU A 33 18.75 -4.66 -5.83
C LEU A 33 20.21 -5.08 -5.59
N ALA A 34 21.17 -4.16 -5.75
CA ALA A 34 22.58 -4.43 -5.49
C ALA A 34 22.90 -4.68 -4.01
N ARG A 35 22.07 -4.20 -3.09
CA ARG A 35 22.23 -4.35 -1.63
C ARG A 35 21.45 -5.52 -1.04
N ARG A 36 20.71 -6.26 -1.85
CA ARG A 36 19.91 -7.37 -1.37
C ARG A 36 20.78 -8.49 -0.80
N GLN A 37 20.34 -9.03 0.33
CA GLN A 37 20.97 -10.16 1.00
C GLN A 37 19.90 -11.21 1.33
N PRO A 38 20.20 -12.52 1.19
CA PRO A 38 19.27 -13.56 1.58
C PRO A 38 18.95 -13.49 3.09
N ILE A 39 17.65 -13.49 3.43
CA ILE A 39 17.20 -13.37 4.82
C ILE A 39 17.64 -14.56 5.66
N ASP A 40 17.59 -15.77 5.11
CA ASP A 40 18.04 -16.99 5.77
C ASP A 40 19.52 -16.90 6.15
N ARG A 41 20.38 -16.40 5.27
CA ARG A 41 21.79 -16.17 5.58
C ARG A 41 21.99 -15.17 6.72
N LEU A 42 21.28 -14.05 6.68
CA LEU A 42 21.36 -13.04 7.74
C LEU A 42 20.96 -13.62 9.12
N LEU A 43 19.95 -14.49 9.14
CA LEU A 43 19.48 -15.15 10.36
C LEU A 43 20.49 -16.21 10.84
N LEU A 44 21.09 -17.00 9.95
CA LEU A 44 22.12 -18.00 10.30
C LEU A 44 23.40 -17.35 10.83
N ASP A 45 23.89 -16.30 10.16
CA ASP A 45 25.10 -15.57 10.57
C ASP A 45 24.92 -14.96 11.98
N SER A 46 23.73 -14.46 12.30
CA SER A 46 23.40 -13.94 13.62
C SER A 46 23.37 -15.02 14.71
N GLY A 47 22.93 -16.24 14.39
CA GLY A 47 22.91 -17.39 15.28
C GLY A 47 24.31 -17.87 15.62
N GLN A 48 25.23 -17.89 14.65
CA GLN A 48 26.63 -18.28 14.83
C GLN A 48 27.44 -17.21 15.60
N SER A 49 27.09 -15.95 15.46
CA SER A 49 27.77 -14.83 16.15
C SER A 49 27.48 -14.78 17.65
N ARG A 50 26.45 -15.48 18.16
CA ARG A 50 26.19 -15.59 19.62
C ARG A 50 27.31 -16.29 20.40
N GLY A 51 28.20 -16.99 19.73
CA GLY A 51 29.39 -17.64 20.34
C GLY A 51 30.73 -16.93 20.11
N ARG A 52 30.75 -15.89 19.26
CA ARG A 52 31.93 -15.03 19.03
C ARG A 52 31.60 -13.61 19.47
N SER A 53 32.51 -13.00 20.23
CA SER A 53 32.44 -11.57 20.54
C SER A 53 32.44 -10.78 19.23
N VAL A 54 31.26 -10.52 18.67
CA VAL A 54 31.08 -9.54 17.61
C VAL A 54 31.37 -8.21 18.28
N THR A 55 32.42 -7.53 17.87
CA THR A 55 32.67 -6.16 18.31
C THR A 55 31.40 -5.35 18.05
N ALA A 56 30.88 -4.71 19.09
CA ALA A 56 29.63 -3.93 19.09
C ALA A 56 29.58 -2.81 18.04
N ASN A 57 30.59 -2.70 17.20
CA ASN A 57 30.84 -1.64 16.20
C ASN A 57 30.93 -2.11 14.76
N ASP A 58 30.40 -3.29 14.39
CA ASP A 58 30.29 -3.61 12.95
C ASP A 58 29.12 -2.84 12.34
N PRO A 59 29.37 -1.81 11.50
CA PRO A 59 28.31 -1.01 10.89
C PRO A 59 27.42 -1.82 9.92
N LYS A 60 27.79 -3.05 9.60
CA LYS A 60 27.03 -4.00 8.76
C LYS A 60 26.13 -4.92 9.59
N ALA A 61 26.40 -5.08 10.89
CA ALA A 61 25.57 -5.93 11.76
C ALA A 61 24.13 -5.38 11.85
N LEU A 62 23.15 -6.28 11.79
CA LEU A 62 21.76 -5.95 12.05
C LEU A 62 21.52 -6.02 13.56
N ASP A 63 20.73 -5.07 14.05
CA ASP A 63 20.31 -5.10 15.45
C ASP A 63 19.33 -6.26 15.73
N ALA A 64 19.19 -6.63 16.99
CA ALA A 64 18.35 -7.75 17.42
C ALA A 64 16.87 -7.54 17.06
N ALA A 65 16.39 -6.31 17.05
CA ALA A 65 15.01 -5.99 16.70
C ALA A 65 14.77 -6.21 15.19
N THR A 66 15.70 -5.79 14.33
CA THR A 66 15.66 -6.06 12.90
C THR A 66 15.69 -7.56 12.62
N LEU A 67 16.57 -8.31 13.27
CA LEU A 67 16.65 -9.76 13.11
C LEU A 67 15.36 -10.47 13.56
N ALA A 68 14.76 -10.06 14.67
CA ALA A 68 13.48 -10.61 15.13
C ALA A 68 12.35 -10.35 14.12
N LYS A 69 12.34 -9.20 13.47
CA LYS A 69 11.36 -8.88 12.42
C LYS A 69 11.62 -9.65 11.12
N LEU A 70 12.87 -9.88 10.73
CA LEU A 70 13.20 -10.76 9.60
C LEU A 70 12.74 -12.19 9.86
N GLN A 71 12.95 -12.70 11.08
CA GLN A 71 12.42 -13.99 11.50
C GLN A 71 10.89 -14.04 11.40
N LEU A 72 10.21 -12.99 11.90
CA LEU A 72 8.74 -12.88 11.82
C LEU A 72 8.24 -12.91 10.36
N VAL A 73 8.90 -12.22 9.45
CA VAL A 73 8.58 -12.25 8.01
C VAL A 73 8.73 -13.66 7.45
N THR A 74 9.81 -14.36 7.80
CA THR A 74 10.02 -15.75 7.35
C THR A 74 8.92 -16.68 7.88
N GLU A 75 8.51 -16.53 9.14
CA GLU A 75 7.43 -17.30 9.75
C GLU A 75 6.07 -16.97 9.12
N ALA A 76 5.77 -15.68 8.87
CA ALA A 76 4.55 -15.26 8.20
C ALA A 76 4.47 -15.80 6.76
N ARG A 77 5.59 -15.79 6.03
CA ARG A 77 5.69 -16.38 4.70
C ARG A 77 5.45 -17.90 4.73
N ALA A 78 6.04 -18.61 5.68
CA ALA A 78 5.84 -20.05 5.84
C ALA A 78 4.38 -20.37 6.18
N PHE A 79 3.75 -19.61 7.06
CA PHE A 79 2.32 -19.71 7.40
C PHE A 79 1.44 -19.47 6.16
N ALA A 80 1.72 -18.44 5.37
CA ALA A 80 0.97 -18.14 4.14
C ALA A 80 0.95 -19.34 3.18
N VAL A 81 2.11 -20.00 3.02
CA VAL A 81 2.22 -21.17 2.13
C VAL A 81 1.55 -22.41 2.73
N SER A 82 1.82 -22.71 4.00
CA SER A 82 1.37 -23.96 4.61
C SER A 82 -0.11 -23.96 5.05
N ALA A 83 -0.59 -22.83 5.59
CA ALA A 83 -1.96 -22.72 6.12
C ALA A 83 -2.95 -22.16 5.10
N LEU A 84 -2.53 -21.17 4.29
CA LEU A 84 -3.42 -20.48 3.35
C LEU A 84 -3.21 -20.89 1.89
N GLU A 85 -2.19 -21.71 1.59
CA GLU A 85 -1.80 -22.14 0.24
C GLU A 85 -1.50 -20.98 -0.73
N LEU A 86 -1.02 -19.85 -0.18
CA LEU A 86 -0.61 -18.71 -0.99
C LEU A 86 0.70 -19.01 -1.73
N LYS A 87 0.81 -18.48 -2.95
CA LYS A 87 2.04 -18.60 -3.76
C LYS A 87 3.05 -17.56 -3.30
N ALA A 88 4.12 -18.01 -2.67
CA ALA A 88 5.15 -17.09 -2.18
C ALA A 88 6.27 -16.82 -3.19
N GLY A 89 6.57 -17.76 -4.11
CA GLY A 89 7.70 -17.63 -5.02
C GLY A 89 8.99 -17.26 -4.27
N SER A 90 9.70 -16.25 -4.75
CA SER A 90 10.87 -15.66 -4.09
C SER A 90 10.56 -14.38 -3.30
N SER A 91 9.29 -13.97 -3.18
CA SER A 91 8.91 -12.80 -2.38
C SER A 91 9.31 -12.97 -0.92
N PHE A 92 9.81 -11.90 -0.31
CA PHE A 92 10.25 -11.87 1.09
C PHE A 92 11.39 -12.84 1.45
N THR A 93 12.24 -13.23 0.48
CA THR A 93 13.45 -14.03 0.72
C THR A 93 14.73 -13.19 0.76
N GLN A 94 14.66 -11.94 0.32
CA GLN A 94 15.76 -11.00 0.28
C GLN A 94 15.47 -9.76 1.11
N PHE A 95 16.51 -9.20 1.74
CA PHE A 95 16.43 -7.95 2.50
C PHE A 95 17.43 -6.94 1.94
N SER A 96 17.00 -5.67 1.83
CA SER A 96 17.86 -4.55 1.44
C SER A 96 17.82 -3.44 2.49
N ARG A 97 19.00 -3.12 3.05
CA ARG A 97 19.15 -2.00 3.97
C ARG A 97 19.27 -0.69 3.18
N LEU A 98 18.40 0.26 3.50
CA LEU A 98 18.41 1.59 2.91
C LEU A 98 19.13 2.59 3.82
N ASP A 99 19.72 3.62 3.23
CA ASP A 99 20.44 4.67 3.96
C ASP A 99 19.51 5.79 4.47
N ARG A 100 18.18 5.62 4.30
CA ARG A 100 17.17 6.63 4.64
C ARG A 100 15.90 5.99 5.22
N ASP A 101 15.16 6.77 5.99
CA ASP A 101 13.96 6.31 6.70
C ASP A 101 12.70 6.28 5.85
N THR A 102 12.70 6.96 4.73
CA THR A 102 11.61 6.96 3.74
C THR A 102 12.21 6.71 2.37
N LEU A 103 11.71 5.71 1.67
CA LEU A 103 12.23 5.35 0.35
C LEU A 103 11.75 6.33 -0.70
N VAL A 104 10.44 6.54 -0.77
CA VAL A 104 9.77 7.31 -1.82
C VAL A 104 8.56 8.05 -1.24
N LEU A 105 8.32 9.27 -1.72
CA LEU A 105 7.05 9.95 -1.53
C LEU A 105 6.15 9.68 -2.72
N VAL A 106 4.93 9.25 -2.45
CA VAL A 106 3.90 9.01 -3.47
C VAL A 106 2.94 10.19 -3.50
N LEU A 107 2.83 10.79 -4.67
CA LEU A 107 1.95 11.89 -5.00
C LEU A 107 0.76 11.34 -5.79
N SER A 108 -0.44 11.53 -5.28
CA SER A 108 -1.68 11.31 -6.03
C SER A 108 -2.47 12.61 -6.12
N ALA A 109 -3.16 12.81 -7.22
CA ALA A 109 -4.02 13.96 -7.41
C ALA A 109 -5.37 13.56 -8.01
N ALA A 110 -6.39 14.38 -7.77
CA ALA A 110 -7.74 14.16 -8.29
C ALA A 110 -8.36 15.48 -8.73
N TYR A 111 -9.26 15.43 -9.70
CA TYR A 111 -10.07 16.56 -10.07
C TYR A 111 -11.01 16.95 -8.92
N ARG A 112 -11.26 18.26 -8.75
CA ARG A 112 -12.10 18.75 -7.67
C ARG A 112 -13.59 18.70 -7.99
N ASP A 113 -13.92 18.78 -9.28
CA ASP A 113 -15.28 18.86 -9.79
C ASP A 113 -15.86 17.50 -10.25
N ARG A 114 -15.10 16.41 -10.10
CA ARG A 114 -15.51 15.03 -10.34
C ARG A 114 -14.65 14.05 -9.58
N LEU A 115 -15.18 12.87 -9.27
CA LEU A 115 -14.44 11.85 -8.51
C LEU A 115 -13.56 11.00 -9.45
N GLU A 116 -12.54 11.64 -9.99
CA GLU A 116 -11.62 11.06 -10.97
C GLU A 116 -10.17 11.41 -10.61
N ARG A 117 -9.28 10.43 -10.76
CA ARG A 117 -7.85 10.62 -10.52
C ARG A 117 -7.19 11.33 -11.70
N LYS A 118 -6.25 12.22 -11.39
CA LYS A 118 -5.24 12.62 -12.36
C LYS A 118 -4.31 11.46 -12.64
N THR A 119 -4.01 11.25 -13.90
CA THR A 119 -3.06 10.22 -14.32
C THR A 119 -1.81 10.85 -14.95
N TRP A 120 -0.71 10.11 -14.91
CA TRP A 120 0.56 10.44 -15.56
C TRP A 120 0.94 9.32 -16.51
N TRP A 121 1.30 9.71 -17.72
CA TRP A 121 1.80 8.75 -18.68
C TRP A 121 3.33 8.66 -18.61
N PHE A 122 3.84 7.43 -18.61
CA PHE A 122 5.26 7.14 -18.62
C PHE A 122 5.59 6.25 -19.83
N PRO A 123 6.72 6.51 -20.53
CA PRO A 123 7.19 5.59 -21.56
C PRO A 123 7.38 4.19 -20.99
N VAL A 124 7.09 3.15 -21.80
CA VAL A 124 7.23 1.72 -21.46
C VAL A 124 6.18 1.19 -20.51
N VAL A 125 5.94 1.87 -19.36
CA VAL A 125 5.03 1.37 -18.29
C VAL A 125 3.60 1.88 -18.41
N GLY A 126 3.35 2.91 -19.24
CA GLY A 126 2.01 3.41 -19.53
C GLY A 126 1.51 4.44 -18.52
N THR A 127 0.20 4.41 -18.23
CA THR A 127 -0.49 5.45 -17.45
C THR A 127 -0.73 4.99 -16.01
N PHE A 128 -0.33 5.83 -15.04
CA PHE A 128 -0.49 5.58 -13.60
C PHE A 128 -1.25 6.70 -12.91
N PRO A 129 -2.04 6.38 -11.88
CA PRO A 129 -2.80 7.36 -11.09
C PRO A 129 -1.97 7.99 -9.95
N TYR A 130 -0.68 7.80 -9.95
CA TYR A 130 0.25 8.35 -8.96
C TYR A 130 1.64 8.52 -9.54
N LYS A 131 2.47 9.31 -8.87
CA LYS A 131 3.89 9.52 -9.20
C LYS A 131 4.73 9.37 -7.93
N GLY A 132 5.74 8.50 -7.98
CA GLY A 132 6.69 8.31 -6.88
C GLY A 132 7.87 9.27 -7.00
N PHE A 133 8.35 9.82 -5.90
CA PHE A 133 9.48 10.75 -5.88
C PHE A 133 10.54 10.28 -4.88
N PHE A 134 11.75 10.13 -5.36
CA PHE A 134 12.94 9.93 -4.53
C PHE A 134 13.55 11.25 -4.07
N ASP A 135 13.21 12.36 -4.71
CA ASP A 135 13.50 13.73 -4.29
C ASP A 135 12.29 14.34 -3.61
N PHE A 136 12.41 14.55 -2.30
CA PHE A 136 11.29 15.01 -1.48
C PHE A 136 10.96 16.48 -1.70
N GLU A 137 11.93 17.29 -2.07
CA GLU A 137 11.69 18.69 -2.40
C GLU A 137 11.00 18.82 -3.77
N GLU A 138 11.37 17.99 -4.75
CA GLU A 138 10.64 17.91 -6.01
C GLU A 138 9.19 17.45 -5.79
N ALA A 139 8.97 16.46 -4.91
CA ALA A 139 7.64 16.00 -4.55
C ALA A 139 6.77 17.12 -3.98
N LYS A 140 7.31 17.89 -3.03
CA LYS A 140 6.61 19.02 -2.42
C LYS A 140 6.28 20.11 -3.46
N ARG A 141 7.26 20.54 -4.25
CA ARG A 141 7.05 21.54 -5.33
C ARG A 141 5.97 21.09 -6.31
N THR A 142 6.02 19.81 -6.74
CA THR A 142 5.01 19.26 -7.66
C THR A 142 3.62 19.20 -7.00
N SER A 143 3.55 18.83 -5.74
CA SER A 143 2.30 18.82 -4.96
C SER A 143 1.69 20.22 -4.86
N GLU A 144 2.50 21.24 -4.55
CA GLU A 144 2.05 22.62 -4.47
C GLU A 144 1.61 23.18 -5.83
N GLN A 145 2.31 22.82 -6.91
CA GLN A 145 1.91 23.22 -8.25
C GLN A 145 0.55 22.64 -8.61
N LEU A 146 0.32 21.34 -8.37
CA LEU A 146 -0.98 20.72 -8.64
C LEU A 146 -2.11 21.35 -7.82
N ARG A 147 -1.86 21.78 -6.57
CA ARG A 147 -2.87 22.51 -5.78
C ARG A 147 -3.19 23.87 -6.41
N ARG A 148 -2.18 24.60 -6.89
CA ARG A 148 -2.38 25.86 -7.63
C ARG A 148 -3.15 25.64 -8.94
N ASP A 149 -2.91 24.52 -9.62
CA ASP A 149 -3.63 24.12 -10.84
C ASP A 149 -5.07 23.64 -10.57
N GLY A 150 -5.52 23.67 -9.31
CA GLY A 150 -6.89 23.36 -8.93
C GLY A 150 -7.18 21.87 -8.71
N PHE A 151 -6.16 21.05 -8.49
CA PHE A 151 -6.35 19.66 -8.10
C PHE A 151 -6.40 19.49 -6.58
N ASP A 152 -7.12 18.48 -6.12
CA ASP A 152 -6.90 17.89 -4.81
C ASP A 152 -5.65 17.01 -4.85
N VAL A 153 -4.88 17.02 -3.76
CA VAL A 153 -3.59 16.33 -3.74
C VAL A 153 -3.41 15.61 -2.42
N THR A 154 -2.85 14.40 -2.48
CA THR A 154 -2.26 13.71 -1.33
C THR A 154 -0.80 13.38 -1.63
N LEU A 155 0.06 13.62 -0.66
CA LEU A 155 1.49 13.31 -0.69
C LEU A 155 1.85 12.62 0.60
N GLY A 156 2.41 11.44 0.51
CA GLY A 156 2.79 10.67 1.68
C GLY A 156 3.90 9.67 1.40
N PRO A 157 4.57 9.17 2.46
CA PRO A 157 5.57 8.13 2.32
C PRO A 157 4.90 6.83 1.84
N SER A 158 5.59 6.10 0.97
CA SER A 158 5.31 4.69 0.73
C SER A 158 6.28 3.84 1.54
N SER A 159 5.73 2.87 2.25
CA SER A 159 6.52 1.89 3.01
C SER A 159 7.06 0.78 2.10
N ALA A 160 6.40 0.53 0.98
CA ALA A 160 6.77 -0.46 -0.01
C ALA A 160 7.12 0.23 -1.34
N PHE A 161 8.12 -0.29 -2.01
CA PHE A 161 8.41 0.00 -3.40
C PHE A 161 8.20 -1.31 -4.17
N SER A 162 7.32 -1.28 -5.15
CA SER A 162 7.08 -2.44 -6.02
C SER A 162 7.48 -2.08 -7.44
N THR A 163 8.22 -2.97 -8.08
CA THR A 163 8.56 -2.92 -9.50
C THR A 163 7.43 -3.43 -10.38
N LEU A 164 6.19 -3.46 -9.87
CA LEU A 164 5.00 -3.99 -10.56
C LEU A 164 5.16 -5.49 -10.92
N GLY A 165 5.90 -6.24 -10.10
CA GLY A 165 6.15 -7.65 -10.31
C GLY A 165 7.20 -7.97 -11.39
N TRP A 166 7.89 -6.96 -11.94
CA TRP A 166 8.95 -7.18 -12.94
C TRP A 166 10.22 -7.73 -12.32
N PHE A 167 10.44 -7.45 -11.03
CA PHE A 167 11.55 -8.02 -10.24
C PHE A 167 11.00 -8.55 -8.92
N ASN A 168 11.71 -9.52 -8.35
CA ASN A 168 11.43 -9.97 -6.97
C ASN A 168 11.93 -8.90 -6.00
N ASP A 169 11.04 -7.99 -5.66
CA ASP A 169 11.36 -6.87 -4.79
C ASP A 169 11.84 -7.37 -3.42
N PRO A 170 13.01 -6.92 -2.93
CA PRO A 170 13.46 -7.27 -1.60
C PRO A 170 12.61 -6.56 -0.54
N LEU A 171 12.46 -7.19 0.62
CA LEU A 171 12.00 -6.50 1.81
C LEU A 171 13.01 -5.39 2.15
N VAL A 172 12.52 -4.15 2.21
CA VAL A 172 13.39 -3.00 2.51
C VAL A 172 13.34 -2.59 3.97
N SER A 173 14.42 -1.98 4.47
CA SER A 173 14.52 -1.57 5.87
C SER A 173 13.46 -0.56 6.31
N THR A 174 12.83 0.16 5.39
CA THR A 174 11.68 1.04 5.68
C THR A 174 10.41 0.25 6.00
N THR A 175 10.14 -0.84 5.28
CA THR A 175 8.99 -1.73 5.55
C THR A 175 9.14 -2.45 6.90
N ILE A 176 10.35 -2.90 7.23
CA ILE A 176 10.59 -3.63 8.47
C ILE A 176 10.45 -2.76 9.73
N LYS A 177 10.41 -1.43 9.59
CA LYS A 177 10.13 -0.51 10.72
C LYS A 177 8.68 -0.58 11.22
N ALA A 178 7.76 -1.08 10.41
CA ALA A 178 6.38 -1.31 10.84
C ALA A 178 6.31 -2.17 12.10
N ASP A 179 5.25 -2.05 12.87
CA ASP A 179 4.99 -2.97 13.98
C ASP A 179 4.76 -4.40 13.46
N SER A 180 4.74 -5.37 14.37
CA SER A 180 4.66 -6.79 14.03
C SER A 180 3.35 -7.14 13.30
N ILE A 181 2.24 -6.51 13.67
CA ILE A 181 0.92 -6.79 13.07
C ILE A 181 0.90 -6.25 11.65
N THR A 182 1.25 -4.99 11.48
CA THR A 182 1.35 -4.35 10.15
C THR A 182 2.31 -5.10 9.24
N LEU A 183 3.44 -5.58 9.76
CA LEU A 183 4.42 -6.33 8.98
C LEU A 183 3.86 -7.68 8.49
N VAL A 184 3.21 -8.46 9.35
CA VAL A 184 2.56 -9.74 8.98
C VAL A 184 1.43 -9.48 7.98
N ASN A 185 0.57 -8.48 8.24
CA ASN A 185 -0.48 -8.05 7.30
C ASN A 185 0.11 -7.76 5.91
N THR A 186 1.17 -6.95 5.84
CA THR A 186 1.84 -6.62 4.56
C THR A 186 2.35 -7.86 3.84
N VAL A 187 2.99 -8.80 4.54
CA VAL A 187 3.48 -10.04 3.92
C VAL A 187 2.32 -10.84 3.30
N LEU A 188 1.22 -11.01 4.02
CA LEU A 188 0.08 -11.79 3.55
C LEU A 188 -0.67 -11.09 2.41
N HIS A 189 -0.82 -9.76 2.49
CA HIS A 189 -1.37 -8.90 1.44
C HIS A 189 -0.62 -9.08 0.11
N GLU A 190 0.70 -8.93 0.13
CA GLU A 190 1.53 -9.05 -1.07
C GLU A 190 1.56 -10.49 -1.63
N LEU A 191 1.54 -11.50 -0.76
CA LEU A 191 1.49 -12.89 -1.21
C LEU A 191 0.14 -13.27 -1.83
N LEU A 192 -0.94 -12.57 -1.48
CA LEU A 192 -2.19 -12.74 -2.20
C LEU A 192 -2.06 -12.28 -3.65
N HIS A 193 -1.42 -11.15 -3.94
CA HIS A 193 -1.21 -10.67 -5.32
C HIS A 193 -0.43 -11.69 -6.17
N ASN A 194 0.51 -12.44 -5.58
CA ASN A 194 1.19 -13.55 -6.26
C ASN A 194 0.27 -14.75 -6.54
N THR A 195 -0.81 -14.87 -5.78
CA THR A 195 -1.72 -16.01 -5.82
C THR A 195 -2.90 -15.77 -6.75
N PHE A 196 -3.47 -14.57 -6.67
CA PHE A 196 -4.64 -14.17 -7.45
C PHE A 196 -4.60 -12.68 -7.77
N PHE A 197 -4.89 -12.36 -9.02
CA PHE A 197 -5.00 -10.98 -9.51
C PHE A 197 -6.06 -10.92 -10.62
N ALA A 198 -7.16 -10.20 -10.37
CA ALA A 198 -8.20 -9.94 -11.36
C ALA A 198 -7.79 -8.76 -12.24
N LYS A 199 -7.59 -9.01 -13.55
CA LYS A 199 -7.08 -8.00 -14.49
C LYS A 199 -8.06 -6.82 -14.59
N GLY A 200 -7.54 -5.60 -14.46
CA GLY A 200 -8.31 -4.36 -14.57
C GLY A 200 -9.16 -4.01 -13.33
N ARG A 201 -9.16 -4.83 -12.28
CA ARG A 201 -9.97 -4.62 -11.08
C ARG A 201 -9.12 -4.22 -9.87
N VAL A 202 -8.43 -3.10 -9.99
CA VAL A 202 -7.45 -2.66 -8.97
C VAL A 202 -8.08 -2.55 -7.58
N ALA A 203 -9.22 -1.90 -7.43
CA ALA A 203 -9.87 -1.74 -6.12
C ALA A 203 -10.24 -3.09 -5.49
N PHE A 204 -10.79 -4.03 -6.29
CA PHE A 204 -11.05 -5.39 -5.82
C PHE A 204 -9.77 -6.09 -5.36
N ASN A 205 -8.70 -6.04 -6.15
CA ASN A 205 -7.44 -6.71 -5.82
C ASN A 205 -6.85 -6.19 -4.51
N GLU A 206 -6.81 -4.87 -4.34
CA GLU A 206 -6.26 -4.24 -3.14
C GLU A 206 -7.13 -4.47 -1.90
N SER A 207 -8.46 -4.35 -2.03
CA SER A 207 -9.39 -4.62 -0.91
C SER A 207 -9.39 -6.10 -0.52
N PHE A 208 -9.30 -7.01 -1.50
CA PHE A 208 -9.18 -8.43 -1.23
C PHE A 208 -7.85 -8.78 -0.55
N ALA A 209 -6.76 -8.13 -0.98
CA ALA A 209 -5.47 -8.28 -0.33
C ALA A 209 -5.47 -7.68 1.08
N SER A 210 -6.16 -6.57 1.31
CA SER A 210 -6.37 -5.99 2.65
C SER A 210 -7.13 -6.95 3.57
N PHE A 211 -8.20 -7.59 3.06
CA PHE A 211 -8.93 -8.62 3.79
C PHE A 211 -8.03 -9.80 4.18
N VAL A 212 -7.28 -10.35 3.21
CA VAL A 212 -6.37 -11.48 3.47
C VAL A 212 -5.23 -11.10 4.41
N GLY A 213 -4.71 -9.89 4.29
CA GLY A 213 -3.70 -9.35 5.19
C GLY A 213 -4.20 -9.21 6.63
N GLY A 214 -5.35 -8.57 6.82
CA GLY A 214 -5.94 -8.33 8.15
C GLY A 214 -6.37 -9.62 8.83
N ARG A 215 -7.26 -10.41 8.21
CA ARG A 215 -7.70 -11.69 8.75
C ARG A 215 -6.58 -12.73 8.82
N GLY A 216 -5.62 -12.65 7.92
CA GLY A 216 -4.42 -13.48 7.92
C GLY A 216 -3.50 -13.19 9.09
N ALA A 217 -3.31 -11.93 9.47
CA ALA A 217 -2.56 -11.55 10.66
C ALA A 217 -3.21 -12.11 11.94
N GLU A 218 -4.55 -12.02 12.07
CA GLU A 218 -5.27 -12.67 13.17
C GLU A 218 -5.01 -14.19 13.21
N ALA A 219 -5.14 -14.87 12.06
CA ALA A 219 -4.95 -16.31 11.96
C ALA A 219 -3.50 -16.73 12.29
N PHE A 220 -2.53 -15.96 11.81
CA PHE A 220 -1.11 -16.16 12.10
C PHE A 220 -0.79 -16.04 13.58
N PHE A 221 -1.18 -14.95 14.25
CA PHE A 221 -0.88 -14.75 15.67
C PHE A 221 -1.66 -15.73 16.55
N ARG A 222 -2.86 -16.15 16.13
CA ARG A 222 -3.60 -17.25 16.81
C ARG A 222 -2.85 -18.57 16.72
N ALA A 223 -2.36 -18.95 15.55
CA ALA A 223 -1.56 -20.17 15.36
C ALA A 223 -0.24 -20.14 16.13
N ARG A 224 0.34 -18.94 16.29
CA ARG A 224 1.56 -18.72 17.07
C ARG A 224 1.34 -18.75 18.61
N GLY A 225 0.09 -18.66 19.06
CA GLY A 225 -0.24 -18.52 20.48
C GLY A 225 0.06 -17.12 21.08
N ASP A 226 0.34 -16.12 20.23
CA ASP A 226 0.57 -14.75 20.64
C ASP A 226 -0.75 -13.99 20.79
N THR A 227 -1.33 -14.13 21.99
CA THR A 227 -2.66 -13.55 22.29
C THR A 227 -2.68 -12.02 22.30
N ALA A 228 -1.55 -11.37 22.61
CA ALA A 228 -1.46 -9.91 22.63
C ALA A 228 -1.50 -9.35 21.20
N SER A 229 -0.68 -9.88 20.30
CA SER A 229 -0.68 -9.50 18.89
C SER A 229 -1.98 -9.89 18.19
N LEU A 230 -2.58 -11.05 18.54
CA LEU A 230 -3.90 -11.44 18.03
C LEU A 230 -4.97 -10.40 18.36
N ARG A 231 -5.08 -9.99 19.63
CA ARG A 231 -6.06 -8.96 20.06
C ARG A 231 -5.85 -7.64 19.33
N ARG A 232 -4.61 -7.27 19.10
CA ARG A 232 -4.30 -6.05 18.34
C ARG A 232 -4.71 -6.19 16.87
N ALA A 233 -4.40 -7.31 16.23
CA ALA A 233 -4.83 -7.58 14.84
C ALA A 233 -6.36 -7.58 14.70
N GLU A 234 -7.09 -8.15 15.68
CA GLU A 234 -8.55 -8.12 15.73
C GLU A 234 -9.09 -6.67 15.84
N ILE A 235 -8.45 -5.83 16.65
CA ILE A 235 -8.80 -4.41 16.76
C ILE A 235 -8.55 -3.69 15.43
N ASP A 236 -7.39 -3.86 14.84
CA ASP A 236 -6.99 -3.19 13.60
C ASP A 236 -7.96 -3.57 12.46
N TRP A 237 -8.34 -4.85 12.35
CA TRP A 237 -9.33 -5.28 11.35
C TRP A 237 -10.74 -4.69 11.60
N GLN A 238 -11.19 -4.62 12.84
CA GLN A 238 -12.48 -3.99 13.16
C GLN A 238 -12.47 -2.49 12.82
N ASP A 239 -11.38 -1.81 13.10
CA ASP A 239 -11.20 -0.41 12.72
C ASP A 239 -11.18 -0.23 11.20
N ASP A 240 -10.56 -1.16 10.45
CA ASP A 240 -10.57 -1.16 8.99
C ASP A 240 -11.97 -1.32 8.41
N LEU A 241 -12.81 -2.18 8.99
CA LEU A 241 -14.23 -2.31 8.60
C LEU A 241 -15.02 -1.02 8.85
N VAL A 242 -14.84 -0.39 10.01
CA VAL A 242 -15.48 0.89 10.35
C VAL A 242 -15.05 2.01 9.41
N LEU A 243 -13.76 2.09 9.14
CA LEU A 243 -13.21 3.08 8.21
C LEU A 243 -13.60 2.78 6.76
N GLY A 244 -13.66 1.52 6.36
CA GLY A 244 -14.15 1.10 5.05
C GLY A 244 -15.55 1.62 4.79
N ALA A 245 -16.49 1.33 5.70
CA ALA A 245 -17.85 1.81 5.61
C ALA A 245 -17.95 3.35 5.61
N PHE A 246 -17.09 4.02 6.36
CA PHE A 246 -17.00 5.49 6.33
C PHE A 246 -16.57 6.01 4.95
N TRP A 247 -15.51 5.46 4.37
CA TRP A 247 -14.99 5.91 3.07
C TRP A 247 -15.95 5.61 1.93
N GLU A 248 -16.61 4.46 1.93
CA GLU A 248 -17.64 4.09 0.94
C GLU A 248 -18.83 5.06 1.00
N ARG A 249 -19.31 5.36 2.20
CA ARG A 249 -20.39 6.33 2.39
C ARG A 249 -20.01 7.70 1.85
N VAL A 250 -18.81 8.22 2.16
CA VAL A 250 -18.35 9.52 1.67
C VAL A 250 -18.23 9.51 0.15
N ALA A 251 -17.71 8.41 -0.45
CA ALA A 251 -17.61 8.27 -1.89
C ALA A 251 -19.00 8.32 -2.56
N HIS A 252 -19.97 7.60 -2.01
CA HIS A 252 -21.34 7.61 -2.50
C HIS A 252 -22.00 9.00 -2.40
N GLU A 253 -21.80 9.70 -1.27
CA GLU A 253 -22.30 11.06 -1.09
C GLU A 253 -21.69 12.04 -2.11
N ILE A 254 -20.40 11.95 -2.41
CA ILE A 254 -19.70 12.76 -3.43
C ILE A 254 -20.17 12.39 -4.84
N ASP A 255 -20.25 11.09 -5.19
CA ASP A 255 -20.76 10.64 -6.48
C ASP A 255 -22.20 11.14 -6.73
N SER A 256 -23.06 11.09 -5.69
CA SER A 256 -24.43 11.57 -5.76
C SER A 256 -24.51 13.08 -6.06
N VAL A 257 -23.65 13.89 -5.45
CA VAL A 257 -23.55 15.33 -5.72
C VAL A 257 -23.16 15.59 -7.16
N PHE A 258 -22.14 14.87 -7.66
CA PHE A 258 -21.67 15.06 -9.02
C PHE A 258 -22.64 14.51 -10.07
N ALA A 259 -23.43 13.49 -9.75
CA ALA A 259 -24.48 13.00 -10.63
C ALA A 259 -25.69 13.92 -10.69
N ALA A 260 -26.01 14.64 -9.62
CA ALA A 260 -27.16 15.55 -9.53
C ALA A 260 -26.94 16.91 -10.23
N LEU A 261 -25.69 17.29 -10.50
CA LEU A 261 -25.33 18.59 -11.07
C LEU A 261 -24.64 18.42 -12.41
N PRO A 262 -25.01 19.20 -13.46
CA PRO A 262 -24.36 19.13 -14.77
C PRO A 262 -22.89 19.55 -14.68
N ASP A 263 -22.07 19.07 -15.60
CA ASP A 263 -20.63 19.39 -15.65
C ASP A 263 -20.33 20.89 -15.78
N SER A 264 -21.26 21.64 -16.43
CA SER A 264 -21.17 23.08 -16.57
C SER A 264 -21.37 23.85 -15.25
N ALA A 265 -22.04 23.27 -14.25
CA ALA A 265 -22.30 23.86 -12.94
C ALA A 265 -21.12 23.68 -11.98
N ARG A 266 -19.92 24.05 -12.41
CA ARG A 266 -18.70 23.79 -11.65
C ARG A 266 -18.66 24.43 -10.27
N THR A 267 -19.14 25.65 -10.16
CA THR A 267 -19.16 26.37 -8.87
C THR A 267 -20.08 25.67 -7.86
N GLU A 268 -21.27 25.27 -8.30
CA GLU A 268 -22.27 24.57 -7.49
C GLU A 268 -21.76 23.17 -7.10
N ARG A 269 -21.13 22.44 -8.03
CA ARG A 269 -20.48 21.15 -7.75
C ARG A 269 -19.42 21.28 -6.64
N LEU A 270 -18.54 22.28 -6.74
CA LEU A 270 -17.52 22.53 -5.74
C LEU A 270 -18.12 22.90 -4.37
N ALA A 271 -19.14 23.77 -4.34
CA ALA A 271 -19.80 24.15 -3.10
C ALA A 271 -20.50 22.95 -2.42
N ALA A 272 -21.25 22.16 -3.19
CA ALA A 272 -21.94 20.98 -2.68
C ALA A 272 -20.95 19.91 -2.18
N ARG A 273 -19.87 19.67 -2.92
CA ARG A 273 -18.77 18.78 -2.51
C ARG A 273 -18.15 19.22 -1.17
N GLU A 274 -17.84 20.52 -0.99
CA GLU A 274 -17.28 21.03 0.28
C GLU A 274 -18.25 20.82 1.45
N ALA A 275 -19.56 20.96 1.22
CA ALA A 275 -20.58 20.67 2.23
C ALA A 275 -20.56 19.17 2.64
N VAL A 276 -20.42 18.26 1.67
CA VAL A 276 -20.28 16.81 1.95
C VAL A 276 -19.04 16.55 2.79
N TYR A 277 -17.87 17.09 2.39
CA TYR A 277 -16.65 16.89 3.17
C TYR A 277 -16.70 17.51 4.56
N ALA A 278 -17.34 18.67 4.72
CA ALA A 278 -17.55 19.26 6.04
C ALA A 278 -18.44 18.37 6.93
N ALA A 279 -19.51 17.80 6.38
CA ALA A 279 -20.37 16.86 7.09
C ALA A 279 -19.64 15.54 7.41
N ALA A 280 -18.90 15.00 6.46
CA ALA A 280 -18.06 13.81 6.64
C ALA A 280 -17.00 14.04 7.73
N LYS A 281 -16.36 15.21 7.76
CA LYS A 281 -15.38 15.57 8.77
C LYS A 281 -15.98 15.60 10.18
N ARG A 282 -17.15 16.21 10.34
CA ARG A 282 -17.87 16.17 11.64
C ARG A 282 -18.15 14.72 12.04
N ARG A 283 -18.74 13.91 11.15
CA ARG A 283 -19.02 12.49 11.38
C ARG A 283 -17.75 11.71 11.78
N LEU A 284 -16.62 11.98 11.09
CA LEU A 284 -15.35 11.34 11.41
C LEU A 284 -14.84 11.71 12.81
N VAL A 285 -14.96 12.98 13.20
CA VAL A 285 -14.46 13.48 14.49
C VAL A 285 -15.39 13.09 15.64
N ASP A 286 -16.72 13.24 15.43
CA ASP A 286 -17.69 13.14 16.52
C ASP A 286 -18.20 11.71 16.76
N SER A 287 -18.08 10.82 15.76
CA SER A 287 -18.66 9.49 15.86
C SER A 287 -17.65 8.38 15.49
N VAL A 288 -17.08 8.42 14.29
CA VAL A 288 -16.22 7.33 13.79
C VAL A 288 -14.91 7.28 14.56
N GLY A 289 -14.21 8.41 14.72
CA GLY A 289 -12.93 8.48 15.42
C GLY A 289 -12.99 7.96 16.87
N PRO A 290 -14.00 8.35 17.67
CA PRO A 290 -14.19 7.81 19.02
C PRO A 290 -14.47 6.31 19.09
N SER A 291 -14.99 5.68 18.01
CA SER A 291 -15.24 4.23 17.97
C SER A 291 -14.02 3.42 17.61
N LEU A 292 -12.97 4.04 17.04
CA LEU A 292 -11.73 3.37 16.66
C LEU A 292 -10.87 3.10 17.91
N ARG A 293 -10.37 1.87 18.00
CA ARG A 293 -9.61 1.40 19.16
C ARG A 293 -8.10 1.32 18.91
N GLY A 294 -7.69 1.21 17.65
CA GLY A 294 -6.30 1.13 17.22
C GLY A 294 -5.68 2.50 16.91
N TYR A 295 -6.47 3.56 16.83
CA TYR A 295 -6.00 4.89 16.45
C TYR A 295 -5.78 5.79 17.66
N PRO A 296 -4.74 6.65 17.65
CA PRO A 296 -4.50 7.57 18.76
C PRO A 296 -5.59 8.65 18.84
N ALA A 297 -5.86 9.13 20.05
CA ALA A 297 -6.78 10.23 20.28
C ALA A 297 -6.47 11.45 19.39
N GLY A 298 -7.50 12.08 18.84
CA GLY A 298 -7.37 13.22 17.95
C GLY A 298 -6.86 12.89 16.53
N TRP A 299 -6.66 11.61 16.18
CA TRP A 299 -6.31 11.21 14.82
C TRP A 299 -7.35 11.72 13.80
N ALA A 300 -8.63 11.53 14.06
CA ALA A 300 -9.72 11.96 13.18
C ALA A 300 -9.68 13.46 12.87
N ALA A 301 -9.30 14.28 13.83
CA ALA A 301 -9.18 15.74 13.65
C ALA A 301 -8.06 16.13 12.66
N ARG A 302 -7.01 15.32 12.54
CA ARG A 302 -5.87 15.56 11.63
C ARG A 302 -6.10 15.05 10.20
N VAL A 303 -7.07 14.17 9.99
CA VAL A 303 -7.37 13.62 8.66
C VAL A 303 -7.89 14.73 7.74
N GLN A 304 -7.24 14.96 6.63
CA GLN A 304 -7.74 15.81 5.55
C GLN A 304 -8.70 15.02 4.68
N LEU A 305 -9.81 15.65 4.27
CA LEU A 305 -10.79 15.06 3.36
C LEU A 305 -10.79 15.86 2.05
N ASN A 306 -10.54 15.16 0.96
CA ASN A 306 -10.64 15.67 -0.41
C ASN A 306 -10.72 14.50 -1.39
N ASN A 307 -10.97 14.74 -2.67
CA ASN A 307 -11.13 13.67 -3.66
C ASN A 307 -9.87 12.79 -3.78
N ALA A 308 -8.67 13.34 -3.66
CA ALA A 308 -7.43 12.55 -3.77
C ALA A 308 -7.26 11.59 -2.58
N VAL A 309 -7.54 12.06 -1.36
CA VAL A 309 -7.53 11.22 -0.15
C VAL A 309 -8.61 10.16 -0.22
N LEU A 310 -9.85 10.55 -0.56
CA LEU A 310 -10.98 9.63 -0.68
C LEU A 310 -10.70 8.49 -1.65
N LEU A 311 -10.26 8.82 -2.87
CA LEU A 311 -9.91 7.82 -3.89
C LEU A 311 -8.74 6.92 -3.44
N SER A 312 -7.75 7.46 -2.75
CA SER A 312 -6.61 6.67 -2.24
C SER A 312 -7.04 5.69 -1.16
N ARG A 313 -7.96 6.07 -0.27
CA ARG A 313 -8.48 5.21 0.80
C ARG A 313 -9.44 4.14 0.28
N ARG A 314 -10.32 4.52 -0.65
CA ARG A 314 -11.33 3.63 -1.23
C ARG A 314 -10.71 2.38 -1.86
N VAL A 315 -9.56 2.51 -2.52
CA VAL A 315 -8.88 1.39 -3.20
C VAL A 315 -8.62 0.20 -2.27
N TYR A 316 -8.32 0.46 -1.00
CA TYR A 316 -7.99 -0.57 -0.01
C TYR A 316 -9.17 -0.96 0.88
N ALA A 317 -10.30 -0.28 0.75
CA ALA A 317 -11.41 -0.39 1.70
C ALA A 317 -12.76 -0.74 1.04
N GLU A 318 -12.80 -0.92 -0.29
CA GLU A 318 -14.04 -1.19 -1.03
C GLU A 318 -14.53 -2.62 -0.79
N GLY A 319 -15.74 -2.78 -0.23
CA GLY A 319 -16.38 -4.08 -0.04
C GLY A 319 -15.76 -4.96 1.03
N LEU A 320 -15.06 -4.41 2.02
CA LEU A 320 -14.45 -5.19 3.10
C LEU A 320 -15.48 -6.00 3.90
N ASP A 321 -16.66 -5.44 4.15
CA ASP A 321 -17.78 -6.10 4.80
C ASP A 321 -18.31 -7.30 3.99
N GLY A 322 -18.26 -7.20 2.66
CA GLY A 322 -18.60 -8.30 1.76
C GLY A 322 -17.63 -9.46 1.88
N PHE A 323 -16.33 -9.21 1.93
CA PHE A 323 -15.32 -10.25 2.19
C PHE A 323 -15.47 -10.84 3.59
N ASP A 324 -15.72 -10.02 4.59
CA ASP A 324 -15.94 -10.47 5.96
C ASP A 324 -17.19 -11.35 6.09
N SER A 325 -18.26 -11.01 5.36
CA SER A 325 -19.47 -11.83 5.27
C SER A 325 -19.19 -13.21 4.69
N VAL A 326 -18.36 -13.32 3.65
CA VAL A 326 -17.90 -14.60 3.10
C VAL A 326 -17.10 -15.37 4.15
N PHE A 327 -16.20 -14.71 4.87
CA PHE A 327 -15.42 -15.34 5.94
C PHE A 327 -16.31 -15.93 7.05
N VAL A 328 -17.34 -15.22 7.46
CA VAL A 328 -18.33 -15.73 8.44
C VAL A 328 -19.12 -16.91 7.87
N ALA A 329 -19.58 -16.82 6.62
CA ALA A 329 -20.32 -17.88 5.94
C ALA A 329 -19.49 -19.17 5.77
N GLU A 330 -18.18 -19.04 5.59
CA GLU A 330 -17.24 -20.16 5.50
C GLU A 330 -16.76 -20.67 6.88
N GLY A 331 -17.49 -20.34 7.95
CA GLY A 331 -17.18 -20.79 9.31
C GLY A 331 -15.97 -20.15 9.94
N ARG A 332 -15.59 -18.96 9.50
CA ARG A 332 -14.39 -18.23 9.90
C ARG A 332 -13.08 -18.96 9.56
N ASP A 333 -13.13 -19.76 8.52
CA ASP A 333 -11.95 -20.39 7.91
C ASP A 333 -11.45 -19.50 6.76
N LEU A 334 -10.30 -18.87 6.98
CA LEU A 334 -9.73 -17.91 6.02
C LEU A 334 -9.38 -18.57 4.68
N LYS A 335 -8.84 -19.78 4.69
CA LYS A 335 -8.50 -20.51 3.47
C LYS A 335 -9.76 -20.83 2.64
N ARG A 336 -10.83 -21.27 3.28
CA ARG A 336 -12.11 -21.51 2.62
C ARG A 336 -12.71 -20.22 2.05
N ALA A 337 -12.71 -19.13 2.85
CA ALA A 337 -13.18 -17.84 2.41
C ALA A 337 -12.39 -17.31 1.20
N LEU A 338 -11.05 -17.41 1.23
CA LEU A 338 -10.17 -17.03 0.13
C LEU A 338 -10.53 -17.79 -1.15
N ASN A 339 -10.67 -19.11 -1.06
CA ASN A 339 -11.05 -19.95 -2.20
C ASN A 339 -12.45 -19.62 -2.73
N ALA A 340 -13.42 -19.34 -1.86
CA ALA A 340 -14.78 -18.95 -2.24
C ALA A 340 -14.79 -17.62 -3.00
N VAL A 341 -14.05 -16.61 -2.53
CA VAL A 341 -13.91 -15.31 -3.21
C VAL A 341 -13.27 -15.48 -4.58
N ILE A 342 -12.15 -16.19 -4.68
CA ILE A 342 -11.47 -16.46 -5.97
C ILE A 342 -12.39 -17.20 -6.93
N ALA A 343 -13.12 -18.22 -6.47
CA ALA A 343 -14.04 -18.97 -7.30
C ALA A 343 -15.22 -18.12 -7.80
N ARG A 344 -15.73 -17.20 -6.97
CA ARG A 344 -16.77 -16.24 -7.36
C ARG A 344 -16.27 -15.30 -8.45
N GLU A 345 -15.07 -14.74 -8.27
CA GLU A 345 -14.48 -13.79 -9.22
C GLU A 345 -14.21 -14.42 -10.58
N LYS A 346 -13.60 -15.61 -10.60
CA LYS A 346 -13.38 -16.37 -11.85
C LYS A 346 -14.67 -16.72 -12.60
N ARG A 347 -15.79 -16.87 -11.90
CA ARG A 347 -17.10 -17.06 -12.55
C ARG A 347 -17.63 -15.79 -13.20
N GLN A 348 -17.31 -14.61 -12.64
CA GLN A 348 -17.70 -13.32 -13.21
C GLN A 348 -16.89 -12.98 -14.47
N GLU A 349 -15.59 -13.31 -14.49
CA GLU A 349 -14.72 -13.11 -15.66
C GLU A 349 -15.10 -13.98 -16.87
N ARG A 350 -15.83 -15.07 -16.67
CA ARG A 350 -16.28 -15.99 -17.74
C ARG A 350 -17.64 -15.60 -18.36
N LYS A 351 -18.32 -14.64 -17.78
CA LYS A 351 -19.62 -14.12 -18.28
C LYS A 351 -19.43 -12.85 -19.08
#